data_1163b449f6f293ef827c681d1dafac31
#
_entry.id   1163b449f6f293ef827c681d1dafac31
#
_cell.length_a   1.000
_cell.length_b   1.000
_cell.length_c   1.000
_cell.angle_alpha   90.00
_cell.angle_beta   90.00
_cell.angle_gamma   90.00
#
_symmetry.space_group_name_H-M   'P 1'
#
loop_
_entity.id
_entity.type
_entity.pdbx_description
1 polymer ?
#
loop_
_entity_poly.entity_id
_entity_poly.type
_entity_poly.pdbx_seq_one_letter_code
_entity_poly.pdbx_strand_id
1 'polypeptide(L)'
;MRSRCRLLRETALIAQIAQIVFLVSFFTPSLLADERVNSDAVIEGRLQSLVENLKSRMQITPAVAVTIVPSNALMMSVEAPTDPKKAFTLSIDANFLGTLSNDELEAAIAHELGHVWIFTHHPYLQTEELANQIAMRVVTRTSLEHLYAKVWERGGTKGDLARFLGEAQPAAAGLATDSTR
;
A
#
# COMPACT_ATOMS: atom_id res chain seq x y z
N MET A 1 -29.54 -49.07 -46.86
CA MET A 1 -28.19 -48.47 -46.92
C MET A 1 -28.16 -46.96 -46.59
N ARG A 2 -29.26 -46.31 -46.20
CA ARG A 2 -29.27 -44.84 -45.92
C ARG A 2 -29.09 -44.45 -44.44
N SER A 3 -29.25 -45.38 -43.50
CA SER A 3 -29.18 -45.08 -42.04
C SER A 3 -27.77 -45.07 -41.47
N ARG A 4 -26.78 -45.77 -42.04
CA ARG A 4 -25.41 -45.80 -41.55
C ARG A 4 -24.59 -44.53 -41.82
N CYS A 5 -24.97 -43.79 -42.87
CA CYS A 5 -24.24 -42.57 -43.27
C CYS A 5 -24.60 -41.34 -42.40
N ARG A 6 -25.75 -41.35 -41.69
CA ARG A 6 -26.15 -40.26 -40.80
C ARG A 6 -25.43 -40.32 -39.42
N LEU A 7 -25.26 -41.53 -38.90
CA LEU A 7 -24.55 -41.72 -37.61
C LEU A 7 -23.09 -41.30 -37.64
N LEU A 8 -22.42 -41.50 -38.78
CA LEU A 8 -21.00 -41.13 -38.92
C LEU A 8 -20.78 -39.61 -39.05
N ARG A 9 -21.81 -38.86 -39.51
CA ARG A 9 -21.72 -37.39 -39.57
C ARG A 9 -21.97 -36.73 -38.23
N GLU A 10 -22.81 -37.26 -37.38
CA GLU A 10 -23.12 -36.77 -36.06
C GLU A 10 -21.94 -36.96 -35.11
N THR A 11 -21.23 -38.10 -35.18
CA THR A 11 -20.06 -38.38 -34.34
C THR A 11 -18.87 -37.49 -34.69
N ALA A 12 -18.68 -37.14 -35.95
CA ALA A 12 -17.62 -36.25 -36.41
C ALA A 12 -17.84 -34.79 -35.93
N LEU A 13 -19.12 -34.34 -35.91
CA LEU A 13 -19.46 -32.99 -35.48
C LEU A 13 -19.27 -32.82 -33.96
N ILE A 14 -19.65 -33.83 -33.16
CA ILE A 14 -19.47 -33.82 -31.69
C ILE A 14 -18.00 -33.85 -31.31
N ALA A 15 -17.16 -34.61 -32.02
CA ALA A 15 -15.71 -34.65 -31.81
C ALA A 15 -15.05 -33.31 -32.11
N GLN A 16 -15.50 -32.57 -33.12
CA GLN A 16 -14.95 -31.24 -33.44
C GLN A 16 -15.34 -30.17 -32.40
N ILE A 17 -16.57 -30.20 -31.90
CA ILE A 17 -17.01 -29.29 -30.83
C ILE A 17 -16.24 -29.56 -29.53
N ALA A 18 -16.00 -30.82 -29.16
CA ALA A 18 -15.21 -31.18 -27.98
C ALA A 18 -13.73 -30.72 -28.09
N GLN A 19 -13.14 -30.75 -29.30
CA GLN A 19 -11.77 -30.24 -29.50
C GLN A 19 -11.70 -28.73 -29.41
N ILE A 20 -12.68 -27.98 -29.87
CA ILE A 20 -12.71 -26.50 -29.77
C ILE A 20 -12.88 -26.06 -28.31
N VAL A 21 -13.74 -26.72 -27.52
CA VAL A 21 -13.93 -26.41 -26.11
C VAL A 21 -12.67 -26.76 -25.30
N PHE A 22 -11.95 -27.83 -25.65
CA PHE A 22 -10.69 -28.20 -24.97
C PHE A 22 -9.54 -27.25 -25.28
N LEU A 23 -9.46 -26.70 -26.49
CA LEU A 23 -8.45 -25.72 -26.89
C LEU A 23 -8.67 -24.34 -26.24
N VAL A 24 -9.92 -23.93 -26.02
CA VAL A 24 -10.23 -22.65 -25.35
C VAL A 24 -9.94 -22.73 -23.84
N SER A 25 -10.10 -23.91 -23.21
CA SER A 25 -9.87 -24.08 -21.76
C SER A 25 -8.40 -24.03 -21.34
N PHE A 26 -7.45 -24.27 -22.26
CA PHE A 26 -6.00 -24.21 -21.96
C PHE A 26 -5.35 -22.83 -22.19
N PHE A 27 -6.06 -21.89 -22.83
CA PHE A 27 -5.42 -20.61 -23.25
C PHE A 27 -5.76 -19.42 -22.35
N THR A 28 -6.66 -19.54 -21.38
CA THR A 28 -7.15 -18.40 -20.59
C THR A 28 -6.45 -18.08 -19.27
N PRO A 29 -5.69 -18.96 -18.57
CA PRO A 29 -5.05 -18.57 -17.33
C PRO A 29 -3.77 -17.74 -17.49
N SER A 30 -3.04 -17.85 -18.60
CA SER A 30 -1.77 -17.15 -18.80
C SER A 30 -1.90 -15.65 -19.03
N LEU A 31 -2.91 -15.21 -19.78
CA LEU A 31 -3.09 -13.78 -20.11
C LEU A 31 -3.50 -12.95 -18.89
N LEU A 32 -4.34 -13.48 -18.01
CA LEU A 32 -4.79 -12.77 -16.82
C LEU A 32 -3.69 -12.68 -15.73
N ALA A 33 -2.76 -13.63 -15.69
CA ALA A 33 -1.63 -13.60 -14.78
C ALA A 33 -0.59 -12.54 -15.21
N ASP A 34 -0.31 -12.42 -16.50
CA ASP A 34 0.66 -11.47 -17.06
C ASP A 34 0.17 -10.01 -16.92
N GLU A 35 -1.14 -9.77 -17.11
CA GLU A 35 -1.73 -8.45 -16.95
C GLU A 35 -1.73 -7.97 -15.48
N ARG A 36 -1.93 -8.86 -14.52
CA ARG A 36 -1.82 -8.54 -13.08
C ARG A 36 -0.40 -8.23 -12.67
N VAL A 37 0.58 -9.05 -13.07
CA VAL A 37 2.00 -8.82 -12.77
C VAL A 37 2.47 -7.47 -13.32
N ASN A 38 2.04 -7.09 -14.52
CA ASN A 38 2.38 -5.78 -15.09
C ASN A 38 1.69 -4.62 -14.34
N SER A 39 0.46 -4.81 -13.90
CA SER A 39 -0.27 -3.82 -13.08
C SER A 39 0.41 -3.57 -11.74
N ASP A 40 0.78 -4.63 -11.02
CA ASP A 40 1.43 -4.53 -9.71
C ASP A 40 2.80 -3.85 -9.82
N ALA A 41 3.60 -4.17 -10.85
CA ALA A 41 4.88 -3.52 -11.10
C ALA A 41 4.73 -2.00 -11.37
N VAL A 42 3.68 -1.58 -12.08
CA VAL A 42 3.39 -0.16 -12.32
C VAL A 42 3.00 0.54 -11.02
N ILE A 43 2.19 -0.10 -10.19
CA ILE A 43 1.77 0.45 -8.89
C ILE A 43 2.99 0.55 -7.96
N GLU A 44 3.80 -0.50 -7.84
CA GLU A 44 5.04 -0.47 -7.05
C GLU A 44 6.00 0.64 -7.51
N GLY A 45 6.14 0.85 -8.81
CA GLY A 45 6.95 1.95 -9.34
C GLY A 45 6.46 3.35 -8.92
N ARG A 46 5.14 3.55 -8.86
CA ARG A 46 4.55 4.81 -8.34
C ARG A 46 4.76 4.95 -6.84
N LEU A 47 4.57 3.88 -6.08
CA LEU A 47 4.83 3.87 -4.63
C LEU A 47 6.31 4.14 -4.34
N GLN A 48 7.23 3.53 -5.08
CA GLN A 48 8.66 3.80 -4.95
C GLN A 48 8.99 5.28 -5.21
N SER A 49 8.37 5.88 -6.23
CA SER A 49 8.54 7.31 -6.52
C SER A 49 8.03 8.20 -5.39
N LEU A 50 6.91 7.84 -4.76
CA LEU A 50 6.37 8.54 -3.60
C LEU A 50 7.30 8.39 -2.39
N VAL A 51 7.82 7.20 -2.12
CA VAL A 51 8.81 6.94 -1.06
C VAL A 51 10.05 7.81 -1.25
N GLU A 52 10.63 7.87 -2.46
CA GLU A 52 11.81 8.69 -2.71
C GLU A 52 11.54 10.20 -2.54
N ASN A 53 10.36 10.67 -2.94
CA ASN A 53 9.94 12.06 -2.69
C ASN A 53 9.88 12.36 -1.17
N LEU A 54 9.18 11.53 -0.41
CA LEU A 54 9.05 11.68 1.05
C LEU A 54 10.40 11.56 1.76
N LYS A 55 11.24 10.59 1.41
CA LYS A 55 12.60 10.45 1.93
C LYS A 55 13.41 11.73 1.74
N SER A 56 13.34 12.32 0.55
CA SER A 56 14.04 13.59 0.26
C SER A 56 13.55 14.71 1.19
N ARG A 57 12.24 14.86 1.36
CA ARG A 57 11.63 15.88 2.24
C ARG A 57 11.95 15.65 3.73
N MET A 58 12.05 14.39 4.14
CA MET A 58 12.37 13.97 5.52
C MET A 58 13.88 13.85 5.78
N GLN A 59 14.73 14.06 4.77
CA GLN A 59 16.19 13.94 4.83
C GLN A 59 16.66 12.53 5.23
N ILE A 60 15.97 11.50 4.74
CA ILE A 60 16.28 10.08 4.97
C ILE A 60 17.21 9.58 3.86
N THR A 61 18.45 9.23 4.22
CA THR A 61 19.47 8.76 3.26
C THR A 61 19.40 7.25 2.96
N PRO A 62 19.08 6.34 3.91
CA PRO A 62 19.03 4.92 3.61
C PRO A 62 18.11 4.58 2.45
N ALA A 63 18.47 3.55 1.68
CA ALA A 63 17.59 3.02 0.66
C ALA A 63 16.37 2.33 1.29
N VAL A 64 15.19 2.53 0.70
CA VAL A 64 13.94 1.89 1.10
C VAL A 64 13.29 1.32 -0.15
N ALA A 65 13.09 0.01 -0.22
CA ALA A 65 12.41 -0.68 -1.29
C ALA A 65 10.96 -0.94 -0.90
N VAL A 66 10.03 -0.68 -1.81
CA VAL A 66 8.59 -0.94 -1.60
C VAL A 66 8.23 -2.28 -2.21
N THR A 67 7.36 -3.03 -1.53
CA THR A 67 6.72 -4.22 -2.08
C THR A 67 5.26 -4.30 -1.64
N ILE A 68 4.39 -4.74 -2.56
CA ILE A 68 3.00 -5.05 -2.27
C ILE A 68 2.91 -6.53 -1.92
N VAL A 69 2.34 -6.83 -0.76
CA VAL A 69 2.19 -8.22 -0.30
C VAL A 69 0.71 -8.62 -0.21
N PRO A 70 0.37 -9.89 -0.45
CA PRO A 70 -1.02 -10.37 -0.39
C PRO A 70 -1.66 -10.18 0.99
N SER A 71 -0.85 -10.21 2.06
CA SER A 71 -1.29 -9.98 3.44
C SER A 71 -0.15 -9.45 4.29
N ASN A 72 -0.45 -8.44 5.12
CA ASN A 72 0.42 -7.92 6.17
C ASN A 72 -0.41 -7.69 7.43
N ALA A 73 -0.06 -8.36 8.53
CA ALA A 73 -0.79 -8.28 9.80
C ALA A 73 -0.82 -6.85 10.38
N LEU A 74 0.19 -6.04 10.07
CA LEU A 74 0.31 -4.63 10.44
C LEU A 74 -0.27 -3.69 9.38
N MET A 75 -0.85 -4.22 8.27
CA MET A 75 -1.36 -3.49 7.11
C MET A 75 -0.25 -2.80 6.30
N MET A 76 0.66 -2.12 6.94
CA MET A 76 1.91 -1.57 6.42
C MET A 76 2.99 -1.74 7.48
N SER A 77 4.21 -2.00 7.06
CA SER A 77 5.35 -2.13 7.97
C SER A 77 6.66 -1.90 7.24
N VAL A 78 7.66 -1.37 7.96
CA VAL A 78 9.03 -1.26 7.47
C VAL A 78 9.96 -2.16 8.29
N GLU A 79 10.79 -2.91 7.59
CA GLU A 79 11.78 -3.81 8.21
C GLU A 79 13.19 -3.34 7.90
N ALA A 80 14.02 -3.32 8.97
CA ALA A 80 15.42 -3.01 8.82
C ALA A 80 16.17 -4.21 8.20
N PRO A 81 17.11 -3.97 7.28
CA PRO A 81 17.91 -5.03 6.69
C PRO A 81 18.88 -5.63 7.72
N THR A 82 19.14 -6.93 7.63
CA THR A 82 20.18 -7.60 8.41
C THR A 82 21.59 -7.20 8.00
N ASP A 83 21.78 -6.83 6.73
CA ASP A 83 23.00 -6.25 6.19
C ASP A 83 22.83 -4.74 6.02
N PRO A 84 23.61 -3.89 6.71
CA PRO A 84 23.48 -2.44 6.62
C PRO A 84 23.64 -1.84 5.21
N LYS A 85 24.18 -2.60 4.27
CA LYS A 85 24.34 -2.19 2.86
C LYS A 85 23.08 -2.39 2.03
N LYS A 86 22.09 -3.13 2.55
CA LYS A 86 20.82 -3.39 1.86
C LYS A 86 19.78 -2.32 2.20
N ALA A 87 18.74 -2.27 1.38
CA ALA A 87 17.60 -1.39 1.60
C ALA A 87 16.72 -1.87 2.77
N PHE A 88 16.06 -0.95 3.44
CA PHE A 88 14.88 -1.25 4.24
C PHE A 88 13.78 -1.78 3.32
N THR A 89 12.92 -2.65 3.83
CA THR A 89 11.77 -3.17 3.07
C THR A 89 10.49 -2.60 3.63
N LEU A 90 9.78 -1.81 2.83
CA LEU A 90 8.44 -1.31 3.13
C LEU A 90 7.41 -2.26 2.48
N SER A 91 6.69 -3.00 3.31
CA SER A 91 5.67 -3.97 2.87
C SER A 91 4.26 -3.41 3.07
N ILE A 92 3.44 -3.43 2.02
CA ILE A 92 2.07 -2.90 2.03
C ILE A 92 1.09 -4.03 1.70
N ASP A 93 0.08 -4.25 2.57
CA ASP A 93 -1.03 -5.16 2.30
C ASP A 93 -1.85 -4.67 1.10
N ALA A 94 -2.02 -5.52 0.08
CA ALA A 94 -2.70 -5.17 -1.16
C ALA A 94 -4.15 -4.70 -0.96
N ASN A 95 -4.89 -5.34 -0.03
CA ASN A 95 -6.27 -4.96 0.26
C ASN A 95 -6.34 -3.65 1.04
N PHE A 96 -5.39 -3.41 1.96
CA PHE A 96 -5.33 -2.15 2.70
C PHE A 96 -4.99 -0.99 1.77
N LEU A 97 -4.00 -1.16 0.89
CA LEU A 97 -3.63 -0.17 -0.13
C LEU A 97 -4.84 0.30 -0.93
N GLY A 98 -5.72 -0.63 -1.35
CA GLY A 98 -6.95 -0.33 -2.10
C GLY A 98 -7.99 0.50 -1.34
N THR A 99 -7.86 0.66 -0.02
CA THR A 99 -8.78 1.47 0.80
C THR A 99 -8.30 2.89 1.06
N LEU A 100 -7.03 3.17 0.80
CA LEU A 100 -6.40 4.45 1.12
C LEU A 100 -6.67 5.49 0.03
N SER A 101 -7.02 6.71 0.44
CA SER A 101 -6.89 7.89 -0.40
C SER A 101 -5.42 8.27 -0.60
N ASN A 102 -5.13 9.17 -1.53
CA ASN A 102 -3.76 9.63 -1.75
C ASN A 102 -3.11 10.24 -0.50
N ASP A 103 -3.86 11.07 0.23
CA ASP A 103 -3.37 11.73 1.45
C ASP A 103 -3.11 10.74 2.59
N GLU A 104 -3.98 9.72 2.73
CA GLU A 104 -3.82 8.65 3.70
C GLU A 104 -2.64 7.74 3.34
N LEU A 105 -2.44 7.45 2.06
CA LEU A 105 -1.28 6.68 1.57
C LEU A 105 0.03 7.45 1.82
N GLU A 106 0.06 8.74 1.53
CA GLU A 106 1.21 9.60 1.81
C GLU A 106 1.51 9.62 3.31
N ALA A 107 0.47 9.74 4.16
CA ALA A 107 0.58 9.70 5.61
C ALA A 107 1.09 8.36 6.12
N ALA A 108 0.61 7.24 5.60
CA ALA A 108 1.05 5.91 5.97
C ALA A 108 2.53 5.68 5.62
N ILE A 109 2.95 6.03 4.40
CA ILE A 109 4.36 5.91 3.99
C ILE A 109 5.24 6.85 4.81
N ALA A 110 4.81 8.09 5.09
CA ALA A 110 5.57 9.03 5.91
C ALA A 110 5.75 8.51 7.36
N HIS A 111 4.74 7.84 7.92
CA HIS A 111 4.82 7.19 9.22
C HIS A 111 5.89 6.08 9.24
N GLU A 112 5.86 5.16 8.26
CA GLU A 112 6.86 4.10 8.15
C GLU A 112 8.28 4.66 7.93
N LEU A 113 8.41 5.72 7.15
CA LEU A 113 9.68 6.43 7.01
C LEU A 113 10.12 7.11 8.30
N GLY A 114 9.18 7.48 9.17
CA GLY A 114 9.47 7.94 10.53
C GLY A 114 10.21 6.87 11.33
N HIS A 115 9.81 5.60 11.25
CA HIS A 115 10.52 4.48 11.86
C HIS A 115 11.92 4.28 11.26
N VAL A 116 12.10 4.44 9.94
CA VAL A 116 13.43 4.41 9.30
C VAL A 116 14.34 5.52 9.86
N TRP A 117 13.80 6.74 9.99
CA TRP A 117 14.53 7.87 10.56
C TRP A 117 14.96 7.58 12.00
N ILE A 118 14.05 7.08 12.85
CA ILE A 118 14.34 6.72 14.24
C ILE A 118 15.42 5.65 14.31
N PHE A 119 15.29 4.59 13.51
CA PHE A 119 16.27 3.51 13.46
C PHE A 119 17.69 4.00 13.19
N THR A 120 17.85 4.99 12.33
CA THR A 120 19.15 5.50 11.92
C THR A 120 19.73 6.59 12.82
N HIS A 121 18.89 7.24 13.65
CA HIS A 121 19.31 8.33 14.51
C HIS A 121 19.23 7.99 16.00
N HIS A 122 18.17 7.28 16.42
CA HIS A 122 17.85 6.95 17.80
C HIS A 122 17.22 5.56 17.93
N PRO A 123 17.94 4.46 17.60
CA PRO A 123 17.35 3.11 17.46
C PRO A 123 16.65 2.59 18.73
N TYR A 124 16.95 3.14 19.90
CA TYR A 124 16.31 2.76 21.17
C TYR A 124 15.00 3.50 21.46
N LEU A 125 14.61 4.47 20.62
CA LEU A 125 13.42 5.30 20.82
C LEU A 125 12.29 4.96 19.83
N GLN A 126 12.20 3.72 19.39
CA GLN A 126 11.15 3.25 18.47
C GLN A 126 9.78 3.33 19.14
N THR A 127 9.06 4.43 18.89
CA THR A 127 7.70 4.65 19.37
C THR A 127 6.82 5.18 18.23
N GLU A 128 5.55 4.81 18.26
CA GLU A 128 4.54 5.30 17.32
C GLU A 128 4.40 6.81 17.35
N GLU A 129 4.42 7.38 18.57
CA GLU A 129 4.33 8.83 18.75
C GLU A 129 5.47 9.56 18.04
N LEU A 130 6.72 9.11 18.22
CA LEU A 130 7.88 9.76 17.60
C LEU A 130 7.87 9.58 16.08
N ALA A 131 7.48 8.40 15.57
CA ALA A 131 7.31 8.18 14.13
C ALA A 131 6.28 9.14 13.52
N ASN A 132 5.16 9.34 14.20
CA ASN A 132 4.14 10.30 13.80
C ASN A 132 4.63 11.76 13.86
N GLN A 133 5.37 12.14 14.89
CA GLN A 133 5.95 13.49 14.98
C GLN A 133 6.92 13.78 13.84
N ILE A 134 7.69 12.76 13.43
CA ILE A 134 8.59 12.88 12.29
C ILE A 134 7.78 12.94 10.98
N ALA A 135 6.77 12.11 10.80
CA ALA A 135 5.87 12.13 9.64
C ALA A 135 5.17 13.49 9.46
N MET A 136 4.72 14.10 10.57
CA MET A 136 4.05 15.43 10.56
C MET A 136 4.94 16.57 10.08
N ARG A 137 6.23 16.35 9.84
CA ARG A 137 7.08 17.34 9.16
C ARG A 137 6.76 17.49 7.67
N VAL A 138 6.11 16.48 7.08
CA VAL A 138 5.85 16.40 5.64
C VAL A 138 4.39 16.10 5.28
N VAL A 139 3.59 15.58 6.22
CA VAL A 139 2.16 15.32 6.04
C VAL A 139 1.33 16.05 7.11
N THR A 140 0.02 16.18 6.88
CA THR A 140 -0.84 16.85 7.85
C THR A 140 -1.25 15.91 8.99
N ARG A 141 -1.52 16.47 10.17
CA ARG A 141 -2.12 15.75 11.28
C ARG A 141 -3.45 15.09 10.87
N THR A 142 -4.29 15.80 10.13
CA THR A 142 -5.60 15.31 9.66
C THR A 142 -5.46 14.06 8.80
N SER A 143 -4.45 13.99 7.91
CA SER A 143 -4.20 12.79 7.09
C SER A 143 -3.85 11.59 7.96
N LEU A 144 -3.05 11.77 9.01
CA LEU A 144 -2.74 10.73 10.00
C LEU A 144 -3.97 10.32 10.82
N GLU A 145 -4.83 11.26 11.22
CA GLU A 145 -6.07 10.97 11.94
C GLU A 145 -7.01 10.10 11.09
N HIS A 146 -7.17 10.41 9.80
CA HIS A 146 -7.95 9.59 8.86
C HIS A 146 -7.32 8.21 8.66
N LEU A 147 -5.99 8.12 8.52
CA LEU A 147 -5.28 6.86 8.43
C LEU A 147 -5.54 5.99 9.67
N TYR A 148 -5.36 6.53 10.88
CA TYR A 148 -5.59 5.77 12.11
C TYR A 148 -7.04 5.32 12.27
N ALA A 149 -8.01 6.10 11.83
CA ALA A 149 -9.42 5.70 11.84
C ALA A 149 -9.61 4.40 11.02
N LYS A 150 -9.01 4.32 9.83
CA LYS A 150 -9.06 3.11 8.97
C LYS A 150 -8.29 1.92 9.55
N VAL A 151 -7.11 2.17 10.12
CA VAL A 151 -6.29 1.14 10.77
C VAL A 151 -7.07 0.51 11.93
N TRP A 152 -7.70 1.32 12.76
CA TRP A 152 -8.48 0.83 13.91
C TRP A 152 -9.77 0.14 13.49
N GLU A 153 -10.47 0.67 12.49
CA GLU A 153 -11.66 0.01 11.92
C GLU A 153 -11.32 -1.39 11.42
N ARG A 154 -10.25 -1.51 10.63
CA ARG A 154 -9.81 -2.80 10.08
C ARG A 154 -9.27 -3.75 11.13
N GLY A 155 -8.57 -3.23 12.15
CA GLY A 155 -8.04 -4.01 13.26
C GLY A 155 -9.07 -4.39 14.32
N GLY A 156 -10.32 -3.91 14.19
CA GLY A 156 -11.37 -4.13 15.20
C GLY A 156 -11.02 -3.53 16.56
N THR A 157 -10.18 -2.48 16.57
CA THR A 157 -9.70 -1.81 17.79
C THR A 157 -10.14 -0.35 17.81
N LYS A 158 -9.99 0.28 18.97
CA LYS A 158 -10.17 1.71 19.12
C LYS A 158 -8.95 2.27 19.87
N GLY A 159 -8.25 3.19 19.23
CA GLY A 159 -7.09 3.84 19.82
C GLY A 159 -7.39 5.23 20.37
N ASP A 160 -6.36 5.85 20.92
CA ASP A 160 -6.36 7.21 21.44
C ASP A 160 -5.43 8.08 20.57
N LEU A 161 -6.04 9.00 19.78
CA LEU A 161 -5.28 9.88 18.87
C LEU A 161 -4.32 10.81 19.65
N ALA A 162 -4.69 11.27 20.83
CA ALA A 162 -3.83 12.12 21.63
C ALA A 162 -2.53 11.38 22.02
N ARG A 163 -2.62 10.09 22.35
CA ARG A 163 -1.47 9.25 22.64
C ARG A 163 -0.57 9.03 21.43
N PHE A 164 -1.15 8.88 20.23
CA PHE A 164 -0.37 8.56 19.01
C PHE A 164 0.13 9.81 18.29
N LEU A 165 -0.62 10.91 18.33
CA LEU A 165 -0.32 12.13 17.57
C LEU A 165 0.05 13.33 18.47
N GLY A 166 0.03 13.14 19.79
CA GLY A 166 0.12 14.23 20.77
C GLY A 166 -1.20 15.02 20.85
N GLU A 167 -1.30 15.96 21.79
CA GLU A 167 -2.46 16.84 21.92
C GLU A 167 -2.62 17.72 20.68
N ALA A 168 -3.86 17.92 20.22
CA ALA A 168 -4.14 18.84 19.14
C ALA A 168 -3.85 20.28 19.61
N GLN A 169 -2.94 20.96 18.93
CA GLN A 169 -2.76 22.38 19.21
C GLN A 169 -4.04 23.12 18.83
N PRO A 170 -4.64 23.95 19.73
CA PRO A 170 -5.77 24.79 19.34
C PRO A 170 -5.33 25.65 18.16
N ALA A 171 -6.17 25.68 17.10
CA ALA A 171 -5.95 26.57 15.98
C ALA A 171 -5.68 27.96 16.54
N ALA A 172 -4.54 28.57 16.20
CA ALA A 172 -4.20 29.91 16.65
C ALA A 172 -5.39 30.82 16.34
N ALA A 173 -6.09 31.23 17.39
CA ALA A 173 -7.21 32.18 17.28
C ALA A 173 -6.63 33.37 16.55
N GLY A 174 -7.15 33.64 15.33
CA GLY A 174 -6.68 34.71 14.48
C GLY A 174 -6.56 35.98 15.29
N LEU A 175 -5.38 36.57 15.30
CA LEU A 175 -5.17 37.94 15.72
C LEU A 175 -6.10 38.80 14.87
N ALA A 176 -7.30 39.05 15.40
CA ALA A 176 -8.12 40.15 14.95
C ALA A 176 -7.28 41.41 15.13
N THR A 177 -6.67 41.90 14.06
CA THR A 177 -6.12 43.24 14.04
C THR A 177 -7.30 44.20 14.15
N ASP A 178 -7.59 44.59 15.38
CA ASP A 178 -8.42 45.77 15.65
C ASP A 178 -7.64 46.99 15.10
N SER A 179 -8.01 47.39 13.88
CA SER A 179 -7.54 48.61 13.26
C SER A 179 -8.58 49.69 13.42
N THR A 180 -8.69 50.16 14.67
CA THR A 180 -9.46 51.38 14.95
C THR A 180 -8.50 52.43 15.52
N ARG A 181 -7.94 53.25 14.61
CA ARG A 181 -7.76 54.70 14.84
C ARG A 181 -7.18 55.37 13.59
#